data_53db9c8acccf5da07ecda364c1f881bf
#
_entry.id   53db9c8acccf5da07ecda364c1f881bf
#
_cell.length_a   1.000
_cell.length_b   1.000
_cell.length_c   1.000
_cell.angle_alpha   90.00
_cell.angle_beta   90.00
_cell.angle_gamma   90.00
#
_symmetry.space_group_name_H-M   'P 1'
#
loop_
_entity.id
_entity.type
_entity.pdbx_description
1 polymer ?
#
loop_
_entity_poly.entity_id
_entity_poly.type
_entity_poly.pdbx_seq_one_letter_code
_entity_poly.pdbx_strand_id
1 'polypeptide(L)'
;MSSSQTYDLPETNLQTVLLLEADNEFAATVKKFLELYSCRVTRARNGVEGLQQIIRTDFDVILCDMVMPTFPGDKFYIAVERIKPRYSERFIFMTGHKADPKWDAFIRSVRGLTLWKPFPMHDLLTAMRTVFRRSRERDVVDYSTVMTGALVTAPKGSFPFSKRMTIQ
;
A
#
# COMPACT_ATOMS: atom_id res chain seq x y z
N MET A 1 8.55 9.57 -34.84
CA MET A 1 9.05 8.38 -34.16
C MET A 1 8.47 8.40 -32.74
N SER A 2 7.40 7.66 -32.54
CA SER A 2 6.70 7.61 -31.25
C SER A 2 7.40 6.58 -30.37
N SER A 3 8.12 7.03 -29.36
CA SER A 3 8.69 6.15 -28.34
C SER A 3 7.55 5.70 -27.44
N SER A 4 7.07 4.48 -27.68
CA SER A 4 6.23 3.74 -26.73
C SER A 4 7.02 3.52 -25.45
N GLN A 5 6.80 4.37 -24.44
CA GLN A 5 7.26 4.09 -23.10
C GLN A 5 6.47 2.88 -22.61
N THR A 6 7.12 1.73 -22.60
CA THR A 6 6.66 0.53 -21.92
C THR A 6 6.62 0.84 -20.41
N TYR A 7 5.42 0.89 -19.88
CA TYR A 7 5.20 1.11 -18.45
C TYR A 7 5.32 -0.21 -17.70
N ASP A 8 6.54 -0.78 -17.66
CA ASP A 8 6.79 -1.98 -16.88
C ASP A 8 6.81 -1.68 -15.39
N LEU A 9 5.86 -2.27 -14.65
CA LEU A 9 5.99 -2.47 -13.21
C LEU A 9 7.03 -3.58 -13.00
N PRO A 10 7.84 -3.52 -11.93
CA PRO A 10 8.95 -4.47 -11.75
C PRO A 10 8.48 -5.93 -11.79
N GLU A 11 9.11 -6.72 -12.63
CA GLU A 11 8.71 -8.05 -13.13
C GLU A 11 8.66 -9.20 -12.10
N THR A 12 8.88 -9.01 -10.81
CA THR A 12 9.14 -10.14 -9.91
C THR A 12 8.12 -10.41 -8.81
N ASN A 13 7.08 -9.58 -8.62
CA ASN A 13 6.02 -9.90 -7.66
C ASN A 13 4.67 -9.36 -8.14
N LEU A 14 3.68 -10.24 -8.23
CA LEU A 14 2.28 -9.88 -8.41
C LEU A 14 1.87 -8.89 -7.31
N GLN A 15 1.61 -7.64 -7.68
CA GLN A 15 1.34 -6.58 -6.72
C GLN A 15 -0.10 -6.66 -6.23
N THR A 16 -0.28 -6.58 -4.92
CA THR A 16 -1.58 -6.66 -4.27
C THR A 16 -2.11 -5.25 -3.98
N VAL A 17 -3.29 -4.97 -4.49
CA VAL A 17 -3.95 -3.66 -4.37
C VAL A 17 -5.29 -3.82 -3.66
N LEU A 18 -5.50 -3.04 -2.60
CA LEU A 18 -6.82 -2.84 -2.02
C LEU A 18 -7.45 -1.59 -2.62
N LEU A 19 -8.59 -1.75 -3.29
CA LEU A 19 -9.36 -0.66 -3.87
C LEU A 19 -10.62 -0.40 -3.04
N LEU A 20 -10.65 0.73 -2.32
CA LEU A 20 -11.83 1.22 -1.63
C LEU A 20 -12.56 2.21 -2.54
N GLU A 21 -13.69 1.77 -3.06
CA GLU A 21 -14.51 2.54 -4.01
C GLU A 21 -15.96 2.05 -4.00
N ALA A 22 -16.89 2.95 -3.70
CA ALA A 22 -18.32 2.65 -3.65
C ALA A 22 -18.94 2.58 -5.06
N ASP A 23 -18.48 3.40 -6.00
CA ASP A 23 -18.96 3.41 -7.38
C ASP A 23 -18.55 2.14 -8.11
N ASN A 24 -19.56 1.43 -8.65
CA ASN A 24 -19.34 0.14 -9.30
C ASN A 24 -18.61 0.26 -10.64
N GLU A 25 -18.95 1.27 -11.44
CA GLU A 25 -18.40 1.44 -12.78
C GLU A 25 -16.96 1.93 -12.72
N PHE A 26 -16.70 2.92 -11.87
CA PHE A 26 -15.36 3.41 -11.65
C PHE A 26 -14.44 2.33 -11.05
N ALA A 27 -14.92 1.58 -10.05
CA ALA A 27 -14.17 0.49 -9.46
C ALA A 27 -13.86 -0.63 -10.48
N ALA A 28 -14.82 -0.99 -11.33
CA ALA A 28 -14.61 -1.99 -12.39
C ALA A 28 -13.57 -1.51 -13.41
N THR A 29 -13.61 -0.24 -13.78
CA THR A 29 -12.66 0.37 -14.71
C THR A 29 -11.24 0.36 -14.14
N VAL A 30 -11.06 0.83 -12.91
CA VAL A 30 -9.76 0.83 -12.21
C VAL A 30 -9.22 -0.59 -12.05
N LYS A 31 -10.07 -1.52 -11.60
CA LYS A 31 -9.69 -2.91 -11.41
C LYS A 31 -9.20 -3.54 -12.72
N LYS A 32 -10.01 -3.45 -13.78
CA LYS A 32 -9.65 -4.00 -15.10
C LYS A 32 -8.35 -3.41 -15.63
N PHE A 33 -8.16 -2.10 -15.47
CA PHE A 33 -6.94 -1.45 -15.88
C PHE A 33 -5.72 -1.98 -15.13
N LEU A 34 -5.78 -2.08 -13.81
CA LEU A 34 -4.66 -2.55 -12.99
C LEU A 34 -4.34 -4.04 -13.21
N GLU A 35 -5.35 -4.86 -13.49
CA GLU A 35 -5.15 -6.27 -13.83
C GLU A 35 -4.35 -6.46 -15.14
N LEU A 36 -4.44 -5.51 -16.09
CA LEU A 36 -3.59 -5.50 -17.29
C LEU A 36 -2.11 -5.26 -16.97
N TYR A 37 -1.80 -4.67 -15.80
CA TYR A 37 -0.45 -4.42 -15.31
C TYR A 37 -0.02 -5.42 -14.22
N SER A 38 -0.57 -6.63 -14.25
CA SER A 38 -0.23 -7.73 -13.33
C SER A 38 -0.48 -7.39 -11.85
N CYS A 39 -1.48 -6.56 -11.56
CA CYS A 39 -1.92 -6.31 -10.21
C CYS A 39 -3.07 -7.25 -9.81
N ARG A 40 -3.04 -7.75 -8.58
CA ARG A 40 -4.18 -8.43 -7.96
C ARG A 40 -4.99 -7.42 -7.18
N VAL A 41 -6.21 -7.11 -7.63
CA VAL A 41 -7.06 -6.08 -7.02
C VAL A 41 -8.18 -6.71 -6.20
N THR A 42 -8.19 -6.40 -4.91
CA THR A 42 -9.30 -6.69 -4.00
C THR A 42 -10.11 -5.41 -3.81
N ARG A 43 -11.40 -5.46 -4.10
CA ARG A 43 -12.29 -4.32 -3.90
C ARG A 43 -12.97 -4.38 -2.53
N ALA A 44 -13.09 -3.23 -1.88
CA ALA A 44 -13.97 -2.97 -0.75
C ALA A 44 -14.89 -1.78 -1.12
N ARG A 45 -16.16 -1.85 -0.75
CA ARG A 45 -17.16 -0.80 -1.08
C ARG A 45 -17.23 0.31 -0.04
N ASN A 46 -16.64 0.10 1.11
CA ASN A 46 -16.60 1.04 2.23
C ASN A 46 -15.43 0.72 3.15
N GLY A 47 -15.16 1.61 4.10
CA GLY A 47 -14.03 1.44 5.00
C GLY A 47 -14.16 0.24 5.96
N VAL A 48 -15.38 -0.22 6.29
CA VAL A 48 -15.57 -1.41 7.15
C VAL A 48 -15.11 -2.67 6.42
N GLU A 49 -15.55 -2.87 5.17
CA GLU A 49 -15.06 -3.96 4.32
C GLU A 49 -13.54 -3.86 4.14
N GLY A 50 -13.02 -2.64 3.92
CA GLY A 50 -11.59 -2.39 3.79
C GLY A 50 -10.79 -2.83 5.02
N LEU A 51 -11.25 -2.52 6.24
CA LEU A 51 -10.60 -2.96 7.48
C LEU A 51 -10.59 -4.47 7.61
N GLN A 52 -11.68 -5.14 7.25
CA GLN A 52 -11.74 -6.60 7.25
C GLN A 52 -10.68 -7.22 6.33
N GLN A 53 -10.44 -6.60 5.17
CA GLN A 53 -9.40 -7.04 4.24
C GLN A 53 -8.00 -6.78 4.80
N ILE A 54 -7.74 -5.59 5.35
CA ILE A 54 -6.45 -5.22 5.95
C ILE A 54 -6.03 -6.16 7.09
N ILE A 55 -6.98 -6.64 7.88
CA ILE A 55 -6.71 -7.58 8.98
C ILE A 55 -6.30 -8.96 8.45
N ARG A 56 -6.91 -9.40 7.34
CA ARG A 56 -6.74 -10.77 6.80
C ARG A 56 -5.61 -10.90 5.80
N THR A 57 -5.28 -9.84 5.08
CA THR A 57 -4.38 -9.88 3.92
C THR A 57 -3.47 -8.67 3.92
N ASP A 58 -2.23 -8.85 3.49
CA ASP A 58 -1.33 -7.73 3.26
C ASP A 58 -1.50 -7.18 1.84
N PHE A 59 -1.39 -5.85 1.73
CA PHE A 59 -1.48 -5.12 0.48
C PHE A 59 -0.26 -4.23 0.28
N ASP A 60 0.20 -4.15 -0.96
CA ASP A 60 1.31 -3.29 -1.36
C ASP A 60 0.86 -1.85 -1.54
N VAL A 61 -0.36 -1.65 -2.03
CA VAL A 61 -0.97 -0.34 -2.25
C VAL A 61 -2.43 -0.35 -1.79
N ILE A 62 -2.87 0.78 -1.25
CA ILE A 62 -4.26 1.04 -0.88
C ILE A 62 -4.75 2.24 -1.68
N LEU A 63 -5.64 2.01 -2.62
CA LEU A 63 -6.37 3.06 -3.35
C LEU A 63 -7.64 3.37 -2.56
N CYS A 64 -7.77 4.58 -2.05
CA CYS A 64 -8.86 4.94 -1.15
C CYS A 64 -9.63 6.15 -1.65
N ASP A 65 -10.90 5.95 -2.01
CA ASP A 65 -11.80 7.08 -2.18
C ASP A 65 -12.02 7.77 -0.84
N MET A 66 -11.92 9.09 -0.84
CA MET A 66 -12.14 9.91 0.36
C MET A 66 -13.62 9.98 0.72
N VAL A 67 -14.51 9.93 -0.28
CA VAL A 67 -15.95 10.08 -0.10
C VAL A 67 -16.65 8.73 -0.24
N MET A 68 -16.73 8.02 0.86
CA MET A 68 -17.44 6.74 0.94
C MET A 68 -18.58 6.82 1.97
N PRO A 69 -19.70 6.11 1.74
CA PRO A 69 -20.76 6.01 2.72
C PRO A 69 -20.28 5.31 4.00
N THR A 70 -20.89 5.64 5.13
CA THR A 70 -20.72 4.98 6.43
C THR A 70 -19.36 5.18 7.08
N PHE A 71 -18.26 4.92 6.37
CA PHE A 71 -16.90 5.02 6.90
C PHE A 71 -15.96 5.64 5.86
N PRO A 72 -15.81 6.99 5.88
CA PRO A 72 -15.04 7.72 4.87
C PRO A 72 -13.54 7.49 4.95
N GLY A 73 -12.82 7.88 3.89
CA GLY A 73 -11.40 7.57 3.69
C GLY A 73 -10.47 8.11 4.76
N ASP A 74 -10.75 9.29 5.34
CA ASP A 74 -9.97 9.86 6.44
C ASP A 74 -10.02 8.98 7.70
N LYS A 75 -11.21 8.51 8.08
CA LYS A 75 -11.39 7.61 9.22
C LYS A 75 -10.79 6.24 8.96
N PHE A 76 -10.92 5.75 7.73
CA PHE A 76 -10.29 4.50 7.32
C PHE A 76 -8.76 4.57 7.45
N TYR A 77 -8.14 5.63 6.94
CA TYR A 77 -6.70 5.85 7.07
C TYR A 77 -6.25 5.83 8.52
N ILE A 78 -6.90 6.62 9.40
CA ILE A 78 -6.55 6.69 10.83
C ILE A 78 -6.67 5.31 11.50
N ALA A 79 -7.70 4.54 11.17
CA ALA A 79 -7.86 3.19 11.70
C ALA A 79 -6.75 2.25 11.23
N VAL A 80 -6.39 2.28 9.95
CA VAL A 80 -5.31 1.46 9.39
C VAL A 80 -3.96 1.86 9.98
N GLU A 81 -3.68 3.16 10.11
CA GLU A 81 -2.43 3.66 10.70
C GLU A 81 -2.24 3.16 12.15
N ARG A 82 -3.33 3.08 12.93
CA ARG A 82 -3.28 2.53 14.29
C ARG A 82 -3.04 1.03 14.35
N ILE A 83 -3.56 0.27 13.40
CA ILE A 83 -3.45 -1.21 13.36
C ILE A 83 -2.13 -1.64 12.71
N LYS A 84 -1.77 -1.00 11.61
CA LYS A 84 -0.57 -1.28 10.80
C LYS A 84 0.12 0.03 10.41
N PRO A 85 0.89 0.67 11.32
CA PRO A 85 1.53 1.98 11.06
C PRO A 85 2.36 2.04 9.77
N ARG A 86 2.99 0.92 9.41
CA ARG A 86 3.76 0.79 8.15
C ARG A 86 2.93 1.04 6.88
N TYR A 87 1.60 0.96 6.97
CA TYR A 87 0.70 1.17 5.83
C TYR A 87 0.42 2.64 5.53
N SER A 88 0.76 3.56 6.43
CA SER A 88 0.51 5.00 6.24
C SER A 88 1.08 5.57 4.93
N GLU A 89 2.16 5.00 4.41
CA GLU A 89 2.78 5.42 3.15
C GLU A 89 2.33 4.63 1.91
N ARG A 90 1.47 3.63 2.11
CA ARG A 90 0.92 2.80 1.02
C ARG A 90 -0.38 3.35 0.44
N PHE A 91 -0.85 4.49 0.96
CA PHE A 91 -2.11 5.10 0.54
C PHE A 91 -1.94 5.98 -0.70
N ILE A 92 -2.88 5.82 -1.62
CA ILE A 92 -3.19 6.75 -2.69
C ILE A 92 -4.64 7.14 -2.52
N PHE A 93 -4.88 8.38 -2.13
CA PHE A 93 -6.23 8.92 -1.97
C PHE A 93 -6.79 9.36 -3.30
N MET A 94 -8.06 9.06 -3.55
CA MET A 94 -8.79 9.50 -4.73
C MET A 94 -9.93 10.40 -4.27
N THR A 95 -10.06 11.60 -4.82
CA THR A 95 -11.13 12.53 -4.44
C THR A 95 -11.49 13.49 -5.56
N GLY A 96 -12.78 13.81 -5.68
CA GLY A 96 -13.30 14.86 -6.58
C GLY A 96 -13.42 16.25 -5.91
N HIS A 97 -13.16 16.36 -4.62
CA HIS A 97 -13.47 17.54 -3.82
C HIS A 97 -12.24 18.41 -3.56
N LYS A 98 -11.70 19.05 -4.61
CA LYS A 98 -10.51 19.91 -4.52
C LYS A 98 -10.66 21.14 -3.61
N ALA A 99 -11.88 21.63 -3.43
CA ALA A 99 -12.16 22.87 -2.71
C ALA A 99 -12.68 22.64 -1.27
N ASP A 100 -12.73 21.41 -0.80
CA ASP A 100 -13.18 21.13 0.56
C ASP A 100 -12.03 21.29 1.56
N PRO A 101 -12.06 22.31 2.45
CA PRO A 101 -11.00 22.57 3.41
C PRO A 101 -10.70 21.39 4.33
N LYS A 102 -11.71 20.57 4.64
CA LYS A 102 -11.57 19.37 5.46
C LYS A 102 -10.61 18.37 4.82
N TRP A 103 -10.80 18.09 3.55
CA TRP A 103 -9.97 17.13 2.83
C TRP A 103 -8.57 17.68 2.57
N ASP A 104 -8.45 18.97 2.27
CA ASP A 104 -7.16 19.61 2.06
C ASP A 104 -6.28 19.56 3.33
N ALA A 105 -6.85 19.90 4.48
CA ALA A 105 -6.13 19.83 5.76
C ALA A 105 -5.71 18.37 6.08
N PHE A 106 -6.60 17.41 5.87
CA PHE A 106 -6.28 16.00 6.09
C PHE A 106 -5.15 15.51 5.16
N ILE A 107 -5.29 15.74 3.84
CA ILE A 107 -4.31 15.32 2.83
C ILE A 107 -2.91 15.88 3.13
N ARG A 108 -2.81 17.12 3.58
CA ARG A 108 -1.53 17.73 3.99
C ARG A 108 -0.93 17.11 5.25
N SER A 109 -1.75 16.55 6.12
CA SER A 109 -1.32 15.95 7.39
C SER A 109 -0.83 14.50 7.24
N VAL A 110 -1.17 13.83 6.14
CA VAL A 110 -0.88 12.41 5.92
C VAL A 110 0.26 12.20 4.91
N ARG A 111 0.85 11.01 4.93
CA ARG A 111 1.98 10.66 4.05
C ARG A 111 1.56 10.04 2.71
N GLY A 112 0.27 9.87 2.49
CA GLY A 112 -0.29 9.33 1.25
C GLY A 112 -0.13 10.26 0.06
N LEU A 113 -0.25 9.70 -1.14
CA LEU A 113 -0.38 10.45 -2.38
C LEU A 113 -1.85 10.74 -2.66
N THR A 114 -2.12 11.78 -3.45
CA THR A 114 -3.50 12.13 -3.81
C THR A 114 -3.66 12.26 -5.31
N LEU A 115 -4.73 11.65 -5.82
CA LEU A 115 -5.20 11.79 -7.19
C LEU A 115 -6.55 12.51 -7.19
N TRP A 116 -6.65 13.57 -7.98
CA TRP A 116 -7.87 14.38 -8.10
C TRP A 116 -8.73 13.87 -9.25
N LYS A 117 -9.90 13.32 -8.91
CA LYS A 117 -10.88 12.87 -9.92
C LYS A 117 -11.47 14.07 -10.70
N PRO A 118 -11.60 13.99 -12.04
CA PRO A 118 -11.13 12.90 -12.91
C PRO A 118 -9.62 12.97 -13.15
N PHE A 119 -8.95 11.82 -13.18
CA PHE A 119 -7.52 11.70 -13.48
C PHE A 119 -7.26 10.69 -14.59
N PRO A 120 -6.22 10.90 -15.40
CA PRO A 120 -5.77 9.92 -16.37
C PRO A 120 -5.23 8.66 -15.68
N MET A 121 -5.45 7.47 -16.26
CA MET A 121 -4.99 6.21 -15.65
C MET A 121 -3.47 6.10 -15.57
N HIS A 122 -2.71 6.82 -16.40
CA HIS A 122 -1.24 6.86 -16.27
C HIS A 122 -0.76 7.57 -15.00
N ASP A 123 -1.55 8.53 -14.46
CA ASP A 123 -1.24 9.19 -13.19
C ASP A 123 -1.37 8.19 -12.03
N LEU A 124 -2.36 7.30 -12.10
CA LEU A 124 -2.51 6.20 -11.13
C LEU A 124 -1.28 5.29 -11.14
N LEU A 125 -0.79 4.88 -12.32
CA LEU A 125 0.42 4.07 -12.41
C LEU A 125 1.65 4.79 -11.85
N THR A 126 1.78 6.09 -12.12
CA THR A 126 2.88 6.90 -11.60
C THR A 126 2.84 7.01 -10.08
N ALA A 127 1.65 7.21 -9.51
CA ALA A 127 1.44 7.22 -8.05
C ALA A 127 1.77 5.85 -7.42
N MET A 128 1.31 4.76 -8.02
CA MET A 128 1.61 3.40 -7.57
C MET A 128 3.12 3.11 -7.58
N ARG A 129 3.82 3.46 -8.63
CA ARG A 129 5.30 3.32 -8.69
C ARG A 129 6.00 4.06 -7.57
N THR A 130 5.53 5.26 -7.25
CA THR A 130 6.07 6.06 -6.16
C THR A 130 5.86 5.37 -4.82
N VAL A 131 4.68 4.82 -4.57
CA VAL A 131 4.37 4.04 -3.35
C VAL A 131 5.25 2.79 -3.26
N PHE A 132 5.37 2.01 -4.33
CA PHE A 132 6.20 0.81 -4.35
C PHE A 132 7.67 1.11 -4.06
N ARG A 133 8.22 2.17 -4.64
CA ARG A 133 9.60 2.58 -4.38
C ARG A 133 9.80 2.91 -2.90
N ARG A 134 8.92 3.73 -2.31
CA ARG A 134 8.98 4.11 -0.88
C ARG A 134 8.90 2.90 0.04
N SER A 135 7.99 1.96 -0.24
CA SER A 135 7.84 0.74 0.56
C SER A 135 9.10 -0.12 0.53
N ARG A 136 9.72 -0.31 -0.64
CA ARG A 136 10.95 -1.10 -0.78
C ARG A 136 12.15 -0.47 -0.07
N GLU A 137 12.32 0.84 -0.18
CA GLU A 137 13.41 1.56 0.49
C GLU A 137 13.33 1.39 2.01
N ARG A 138 12.14 1.38 2.57
CA ARG A 138 11.93 1.13 4.01
C ARG A 138 12.19 -0.30 4.43
N ASP A 139 11.71 -1.27 3.68
CA ASP A 139 11.93 -2.67 4.00
C ASP A 139 13.42 -3.00 4.04
N VAL A 140 14.23 -2.39 3.17
CA VAL A 140 15.69 -2.51 3.17
C VAL A 140 16.33 -1.85 4.41
N VAL A 141 15.86 -0.67 4.80
CA VAL A 141 16.39 0.05 5.98
C VAL A 141 16.01 -0.69 7.26
N ASP A 142 14.80 -1.19 7.38
CA ASP A 142 14.32 -1.94 8.54
C ASP A 142 15.12 -3.25 8.72
N TYR A 143 15.36 -3.96 7.63
CA TYR A 143 16.19 -5.18 7.63
C TYR A 143 17.64 -4.90 8.05
N SER A 144 18.23 -3.82 7.56
CA SER A 144 19.61 -3.42 7.92
C SER A 144 19.70 -3.01 9.39
N THR A 145 18.70 -2.32 9.92
CA THR A 145 18.65 -1.89 11.32
C THR A 145 18.48 -3.07 12.27
N VAL A 146 17.63 -4.04 11.93
CA VAL A 146 17.43 -5.27 12.70
C VAL A 146 18.71 -6.10 12.73
N MET A 147 19.40 -6.26 11.59
CA MET A 147 20.64 -7.02 11.51
C MET A 147 21.78 -6.33 12.25
N THR A 148 21.89 -5.00 12.17
CA THR A 148 22.92 -4.23 12.91
C THR A 148 22.62 -4.20 14.40
N GLY A 149 21.37 -4.07 14.81
CA GLY A 149 20.94 -4.12 16.22
C GLY A 149 21.17 -5.49 16.85
N ALA A 150 20.97 -6.58 16.13
CA ALA A 150 21.23 -7.94 16.60
C ALA A 150 22.72 -8.20 16.84
N LEU A 151 23.59 -7.55 16.08
CA LEU A 151 25.06 -7.66 16.27
C LEU A 151 25.56 -6.89 17.50
N VAL A 152 24.87 -5.83 17.92
CA VAL A 152 25.28 -5.01 19.09
C VAL A 152 24.78 -5.58 20.41
N THR A 153 23.74 -6.42 20.41
CA THR A 153 23.15 -6.99 21.65
C THR A 153 23.48 -8.46 21.91
N ALA A 154 24.37 -9.08 21.16
CA ALA A 154 24.80 -10.44 21.45
C ALA A 154 25.73 -10.45 22.70
N PRO A 155 25.31 -11.03 23.84
CA PRO A 155 26.17 -11.17 24.97
C PRO A 155 27.30 -12.13 24.59
N LYS A 156 28.54 -11.72 24.89
CA LYS A 156 29.72 -12.62 24.85
C LYS A 156 29.50 -13.74 25.88
N GLY A 157 29.09 -14.91 25.46
CA GLY A 157 29.00 -16.05 26.37
C GLY A 157 28.28 -17.25 25.72
N SER A 158 29.10 -18.26 25.39
CA SER A 158 28.81 -19.68 25.30
C SER A 158 27.72 -20.14 24.30
N PHE A 159 28.19 -20.56 23.15
CA PHE A 159 27.51 -21.59 22.35
C PHE A 159 27.75 -22.97 23.00
N PRO A 160 26.74 -23.73 23.38
CA PRO A 160 26.90 -25.15 23.54
C PRO A 160 26.66 -25.84 22.20
N PHE A 161 27.75 -26.12 21.50
CA PHE A 161 27.77 -27.14 20.46
C PHE A 161 27.72 -28.51 21.16
N SER A 162 26.78 -29.33 20.86
CA SER A 162 26.85 -30.75 20.65
C SER A 162 25.52 -31.44 20.88
N LYS A 163 24.87 -31.92 19.82
CA LYS A 163 24.38 -33.30 19.78
C LYS A 163 24.23 -33.76 18.34
N ARG A 164 25.14 -34.65 17.98
CA ARG A 164 25.01 -35.52 16.81
C ARG A 164 23.72 -36.34 16.96
N MET A 165 22.87 -36.29 15.94
CA MET A 165 21.86 -37.34 15.75
C MET A 165 22.39 -38.32 14.72
N THR A 166 22.69 -39.54 15.20
CA THR A 166 22.96 -40.73 14.41
C THR A 166 21.64 -41.27 13.88
N ILE A 167 21.59 -41.49 12.58
CA ILE A 167 20.48 -42.15 11.90
C ILE A 167 20.75 -43.66 12.01
N GLN A 168 19.76 -44.38 12.46
CA GLN A 168 19.54 -45.82 12.16
C GLN A 168 18.24 -45.94 11.39
#